data_b8e6d1753fc84c6f8794ac9d9bd5d4d9
#
_entry.id   b8e6d1753fc84c6f8794ac9d9bd5d4d9
#
_cell.length_a   1.000
_cell.length_b   1.000
_cell.length_c   1.000
_cell.angle_alpha   90.00
_cell.angle_beta   90.00
_cell.angle_gamma   90.00
#
_symmetry.space_group_name_H-M   'P 1'
#
loop_
_entity.id
_entity.type
_entity.pdbx_description
1 polymer ?
#
loop_
_entity_poly.entity_id
_entity_poly.type
_entity_poly.pdbx_seq_one_letter_code
_entity_poly.pdbx_strand_id
1 'polypeptide(L)'
;MSEATRVGAGTGTAALRVGPGPVVPARAARDAGAAAPAVATPFRIRTGHSYHVYFSIAIGQRNARFVERAMTPLARYLRWLPWADAVTFTPEPGFDALHTWNAVPVLTRRPFLTTFEDYMPRTPDDRRIGWLERALRRRLLSDQCVGLIALSDYALRQFRAQHEGFERLPELLAKTERIYPVTPARRTAPKVHSDRLRLLFVGRDFMRKGGPVLLQAHAALRARGVPVETTIVSSLQWEADDYIGPANGAYVEEATAGLAQDGIVHHRSLPAAKVYELMDVADYLVFPTFHDTFGFVSIEALAAGTPVIATDTCVMPEVVAPGTNGWLLPFENDAVVGKWAWLYRQNEPGYLDAYDSQTRRLSAALAERLSQAWEARADYEALSAGALAVHAQRFHPELARRRLEVLYDRLRQAAGR
;
A
#
# COMPACT_ATOMS: atom_id res chain seq x y z
N MET A 1 -12.92 -36.30 37.92
CA MET A 1 -12.66 -34.97 38.51
C MET A 1 -11.32 -34.51 37.96
N SER A 2 -11.34 -33.66 36.93
CA SER A 2 -10.15 -32.99 36.40
C SER A 2 -10.64 -31.67 35.83
N GLU A 3 -10.17 -30.59 36.42
CA GLU A 3 -10.48 -29.21 36.05
C GLU A 3 -9.88 -28.85 34.69
N ALA A 4 -10.74 -28.45 33.77
CA ALA A 4 -10.36 -27.87 32.50
C ALA A 4 -10.19 -26.36 32.70
N THR A 5 -8.94 -25.89 32.69
CA THR A 5 -8.58 -24.47 32.74
C THR A 5 -8.98 -23.81 31.42
N ARG A 6 -9.99 -22.95 31.46
CA ARG A 6 -10.36 -22.07 30.36
C ARG A 6 -9.29 -20.95 30.23
N VAL A 7 -8.49 -21.00 29.19
CA VAL A 7 -7.68 -19.86 28.75
C VAL A 7 -8.58 -18.93 27.96
N GLY A 8 -8.88 -17.77 28.51
CA GLY A 8 -9.63 -16.72 27.86
C GLY A 8 -8.82 -16.10 26.71
N ALA A 9 -9.31 -16.24 25.49
CA ALA A 9 -8.79 -15.52 24.34
C ALA A 9 -9.19 -14.04 24.44
N GLY A 10 -8.27 -13.22 24.91
CA GLY A 10 -8.39 -11.76 24.85
C GLY A 10 -8.16 -11.26 23.43
N THR A 11 -9.24 -11.03 22.69
CA THR A 11 -9.19 -10.35 21.37
C THR A 11 -8.92 -8.86 21.56
N GLY A 12 -7.67 -8.50 21.80
CA GLY A 12 -7.18 -7.13 21.75
C GLY A 12 -6.55 -6.84 20.38
N THR A 13 -7.35 -6.48 19.37
CA THR A 13 -6.83 -5.87 18.16
C THR A 13 -6.31 -4.48 18.48
N ALA A 14 -5.07 -4.41 18.93
CA ALA A 14 -4.32 -3.17 18.97
C ALA A 14 -4.02 -2.74 17.53
N ALA A 15 -4.83 -1.83 16.99
CA ALA A 15 -4.47 -1.10 15.80
C ALA A 15 -3.10 -0.43 16.07
N LEU A 16 -2.04 -0.91 15.41
CA LEU A 16 -0.75 -0.25 15.40
C LEU A 16 -0.98 1.17 14.86
N ARG A 17 -1.00 2.14 15.77
CA ARG A 17 -0.86 3.54 15.41
C ARG A 17 0.55 3.67 14.86
N VAL A 18 0.66 3.75 13.54
CA VAL A 18 1.84 4.37 12.92
C VAL A 18 1.74 5.83 13.34
N GLY A 19 2.51 6.20 14.36
CA GLY A 19 2.63 7.59 14.78
C GLY A 19 3.16 8.40 13.60
N PRO A 20 2.78 9.69 13.50
CA PRO A 20 3.33 10.56 12.47
C PRO A 20 4.86 10.54 12.61
N GLY A 21 5.54 10.27 11.49
CA GLY A 21 6.98 10.45 11.39
C GLY A 21 7.36 11.87 11.85
N PRO A 22 8.59 12.11 12.28
CA PRO A 22 9.00 13.36 12.88
C PRO A 22 8.70 14.52 11.93
N VAL A 23 7.75 15.37 12.34
CA VAL A 23 7.54 16.68 11.76
C VAL A 23 8.82 17.46 12.02
N VAL A 24 9.62 17.69 10.99
CA VAL A 24 10.77 18.60 11.07
C VAL A 24 10.19 20.00 11.35
N PRO A 25 10.48 20.62 12.50
CA PRO A 25 9.98 21.96 12.79
C PRO A 25 10.66 22.94 11.85
N ALA A 26 9.89 23.58 10.96
CA ALA A 26 10.34 24.72 10.22
C ALA A 26 10.68 25.86 11.21
N ARG A 27 11.95 26.19 11.33
CA ARG A 27 12.45 27.30 12.12
C ARG A 27 11.91 28.60 11.52
N ALA A 28 10.99 29.25 12.22
CA ALA A 28 10.40 30.52 11.84
C ALA A 28 11.47 31.60 11.86
N ALA A 29 11.78 32.17 10.69
CA ALA A 29 12.40 33.48 10.59
C ALA A 29 11.35 34.52 10.99
N ARG A 30 11.57 35.20 12.12
CA ARG A 30 10.80 36.41 12.50
C ARG A 30 11.44 37.59 11.74
N ASP A 31 10.72 38.11 10.77
CA ASP A 31 10.96 39.46 10.27
C ASP A 31 9.72 40.33 10.42
N ALA A 32 10.01 41.58 10.69
CA ALA A 32 9.14 42.57 11.29
C ALA A 32 8.16 43.25 10.32
N GLY A 33 6.96 43.57 10.83
CA GLY A 33 6.33 44.84 10.57
C GLY A 33 5.60 45.03 9.23
N ALA A 34 4.57 44.20 8.93
CA ALA A 34 3.45 44.64 8.12
C ALA A 34 2.15 44.11 8.77
N ALA A 35 1.11 44.93 8.85
CA ALA A 35 -0.19 44.56 9.39
C ALA A 35 -0.64 43.25 8.71
N ALA A 36 -0.74 42.17 9.47
CA ALA A 36 -1.13 40.87 8.95
C ALA A 36 -2.53 41.00 8.32
N PRO A 37 -2.74 40.56 7.06
CA PRO A 37 -4.05 40.43 6.50
C PRO A 37 -4.84 39.47 7.40
N ALA A 38 -6.13 39.75 7.62
CA ALA A 38 -7.02 38.92 8.43
C ALA A 38 -6.79 37.46 8.08
N VAL A 39 -6.29 36.67 9.03
CA VAL A 39 -5.95 35.25 8.81
C VAL A 39 -7.24 34.54 8.43
N ALA A 40 -7.45 34.30 7.15
CA ALA A 40 -8.59 33.56 6.66
C ALA A 40 -8.62 32.23 7.40
N THR A 41 -9.77 31.88 7.97
CA THR A 41 -9.94 30.61 8.68
C THR A 41 -9.48 29.46 7.76
N PRO A 42 -8.52 28.62 8.17
CA PRO A 42 -7.97 27.60 7.29
C PRO A 42 -9.06 26.63 6.86
N PHE A 43 -9.08 26.28 5.57
CA PHE A 43 -10.00 25.29 5.02
C PHE A 43 -9.71 23.91 5.62
N ARG A 44 -10.70 23.34 6.30
CA ARG A 44 -10.52 22.11 7.08
C ARG A 44 -11.02 20.89 6.29
N ILE A 45 -10.10 20.02 5.97
CA ILE A 45 -10.39 18.77 5.25
C ILE A 45 -10.28 17.60 6.24
N ARG A 46 -11.36 16.85 6.39
CA ARG A 46 -11.34 15.63 7.21
C ARG A 46 -10.86 14.44 6.40
N THR A 47 -9.86 13.77 6.91
CA THR A 47 -9.33 12.52 6.36
C THR A 47 -9.48 11.41 7.40
N GLY A 48 -9.83 10.21 6.97
CA GLY A 48 -10.12 9.10 7.88
C GLY A 48 -9.09 7.99 7.90
N HIS A 49 -8.04 8.10 7.12
CA HIS A 49 -7.06 7.03 6.95
C HIS A 49 -5.63 7.56 7.03
N SER A 50 -4.72 6.78 7.63
CA SER A 50 -3.30 7.13 7.75
C SER A 50 -2.60 7.29 6.39
N TYR A 51 -3.12 6.68 5.33
CA TYR A 51 -2.55 6.78 3.97
C TYR A 51 -2.65 8.15 3.32
N HIS A 52 -3.46 9.07 3.85
CA HIS A 52 -3.48 10.45 3.36
C HIS A 52 -2.10 11.13 3.44
N VAL A 53 -1.20 10.65 4.28
CA VAL A 53 0.19 11.17 4.40
C VAL A 53 0.92 11.16 3.05
N TYR A 54 0.68 10.15 2.19
CA TYR A 54 1.28 10.07 0.86
C TYR A 54 0.78 11.12 -0.13
N PHE A 55 -0.25 11.88 0.22
CA PHE A 55 -0.70 13.04 -0.54
C PHE A 55 -0.46 14.34 0.22
N SER A 56 -0.60 14.36 1.53
CA SER A 56 -0.40 15.57 2.33
C SER A 56 1.01 16.15 2.19
N ILE A 57 2.01 15.27 1.99
CA ILE A 57 3.39 15.66 1.70
C ILE A 57 3.48 16.50 0.41
N ALA A 58 2.69 16.18 -0.61
CA ALA A 58 2.69 16.89 -1.89
C ALA A 58 2.05 18.28 -1.79
N ILE A 59 1.03 18.45 -0.94
CA ILE A 59 0.23 19.67 -0.90
C ILE A 59 0.92 20.77 -0.08
N GLY A 60 1.77 20.38 0.87
CA GLY A 60 2.30 21.32 1.85
C GLY A 60 1.17 21.97 2.67
N GLN A 61 1.49 22.83 3.62
CA GLN A 61 0.49 23.46 4.50
C GLN A 61 -0.17 24.70 3.88
N ARG A 62 -0.21 24.84 2.56
CA ARG A 62 -0.80 26.01 1.91
C ARG A 62 -2.33 25.98 2.03
N ASN A 63 -2.85 26.68 3.04
CA ASN A 63 -4.27 26.99 3.23
C ASN A 63 -5.26 25.81 3.46
N ALA A 64 -4.79 24.58 3.64
CA ALA A 64 -5.64 23.47 4.04
C ALA A 64 -5.11 22.83 5.33
N ARG A 65 -5.98 22.70 6.33
CA ARG A 65 -5.68 21.97 7.56
C ARG A 65 -6.34 20.60 7.49
N PHE A 66 -5.52 19.55 7.47
CA PHE A 66 -6.04 18.20 7.63
C PHE A 66 -6.44 17.96 9.08
N VAL A 67 -7.68 17.57 9.28
CA VAL A 67 -8.19 17.20 10.60
C VAL A 67 -8.18 15.67 10.67
N GLU A 68 -7.15 15.14 11.28
CA GLU A 68 -7.07 13.72 11.58
C GLU A 68 -7.98 13.38 12.75
N ARG A 69 -9.12 12.78 12.47
CA ARG A 69 -9.90 12.07 13.49
C ARG A 69 -10.37 10.77 12.87
N ALA A 70 -10.34 9.71 13.67
CA ALA A 70 -10.86 8.43 13.26
C ALA A 70 -12.28 8.61 12.73
N MET A 71 -12.48 8.41 11.43
CA MET A 71 -13.81 8.15 10.91
C MET A 71 -14.25 6.84 11.55
N THR A 72 -15.48 6.77 12.03
CA THR A 72 -15.99 5.54 12.61
C THR A 72 -16.06 4.52 11.48
N PRO A 73 -15.14 3.54 11.40
CA PRO A 73 -15.28 2.49 10.40
C PRO A 73 -16.47 1.66 10.82
N LEU A 74 -17.57 1.78 10.08
CA LEU A 74 -18.76 0.97 10.32
C LEU A 74 -18.42 -0.53 10.30
N ALA A 75 -17.49 -0.92 9.46
CA ALA A 75 -16.93 -2.27 9.42
C ALA A 75 -16.41 -2.77 10.77
N ARG A 76 -15.86 -1.92 11.63
CA ARG A 76 -15.39 -2.35 12.96
C ARG A 76 -16.52 -2.80 13.90
N TYR A 77 -17.69 -2.19 13.74
CA TYR A 77 -18.86 -2.47 14.59
C TYR A 77 -19.87 -3.38 13.92
N LEU A 78 -19.87 -3.44 12.62
CA LEU A 78 -20.84 -4.13 11.78
C LEU A 78 -20.12 -5.11 10.83
N ARG A 79 -19.15 -5.89 11.35
CA ARG A 79 -18.37 -6.88 10.58
C ARG A 79 -19.23 -7.91 9.82
N TRP A 80 -20.45 -8.12 10.29
CA TRP A 80 -21.44 -8.99 9.64
C TRP A 80 -22.13 -8.34 8.42
N LEU A 81 -21.94 -7.02 8.22
CA LEU A 81 -22.48 -6.32 7.06
C LEU A 81 -21.41 -6.21 5.97
N PRO A 82 -21.54 -6.95 4.87
CA PRO A 82 -20.51 -7.02 3.82
C PRO A 82 -20.23 -5.68 3.10
N TRP A 83 -21.06 -4.67 3.34
CA TRP A 83 -20.93 -3.33 2.74
C TRP A 83 -20.35 -2.27 3.71
N ALA A 84 -20.04 -2.65 4.92
CA ALA A 84 -19.58 -1.69 5.93
C ALA A 84 -18.26 -0.99 5.54
N ASP A 85 -17.42 -1.66 4.73
CA ASP A 85 -16.18 -1.09 4.20
C ASP A 85 -16.39 -0.13 3.01
N ALA A 86 -17.53 -0.24 2.33
CA ALA A 86 -17.84 0.60 1.18
C ALA A 86 -18.27 2.03 1.56
N VAL A 87 -18.66 2.23 2.81
CA VAL A 87 -19.23 3.50 3.29
C VAL A 87 -18.49 4.04 4.50
N THR A 88 -18.51 5.36 4.62
CA THR A 88 -18.01 6.02 5.84
C THR A 88 -19.02 7.06 6.29
N PHE A 89 -19.10 7.24 7.60
CA PHE A 89 -19.97 8.20 8.24
C PHE A 89 -19.19 9.07 9.22
N THR A 90 -19.51 10.36 9.23
CA THR A 90 -18.88 11.30 10.15
C THR A 90 -19.91 12.28 10.70
N PRO A 91 -20.38 12.07 11.93
CA PRO A 91 -21.44 12.86 12.55
C PRO A 91 -20.97 14.21 13.08
N GLU A 92 -19.67 14.44 13.21
CA GLU A 92 -19.14 15.61 13.91
C GLU A 92 -19.08 16.87 13.05
N PRO A 93 -19.39 18.06 13.64
CA PRO A 93 -19.11 19.34 13.03
C PRO A 93 -17.59 19.63 13.03
N GLY A 94 -17.16 20.61 12.27
CA GLY A 94 -15.80 21.13 12.41
C GLY A 94 -14.88 20.85 11.23
N PHE A 95 -15.44 20.49 10.07
CA PHE A 95 -14.73 20.40 8.80
C PHE A 95 -15.54 20.99 7.66
N ASP A 96 -14.89 21.38 6.59
CA ASP A 96 -15.49 22.02 5.44
C ASP A 96 -15.73 21.03 4.30
N ALA A 97 -14.83 20.04 4.15
CA ALA A 97 -14.88 18.99 3.15
C ALA A 97 -14.27 17.68 3.67
N LEU A 98 -14.44 16.61 2.89
CA LEU A 98 -13.86 15.29 3.19
C LEU A 98 -12.91 14.85 2.07
N HIS A 99 -11.86 14.14 2.47
CA HIS A 99 -11.07 13.30 1.59
C HIS A 99 -11.04 11.89 2.15
N THR A 100 -11.83 11.00 1.57
CA THR A 100 -11.99 9.63 2.03
C THR A 100 -11.06 8.68 1.28
N TRP A 101 -10.90 7.48 1.82
CA TRP A 101 -10.05 6.43 1.25
C TRP A 101 -10.84 5.13 1.20
N ASN A 102 -10.98 4.55 0.00
CA ASN A 102 -11.72 3.30 -0.28
C ASN A 102 -13.20 3.30 0.18
N ALA A 103 -13.73 4.41 0.65
CA ALA A 103 -15.09 4.48 1.21
C ALA A 103 -15.84 5.72 0.72
N VAL A 104 -17.11 5.55 0.42
CA VAL A 104 -18.01 6.64 -0.01
C VAL A 104 -18.65 7.29 1.22
N PRO A 105 -18.51 8.61 1.42
CA PRO A 105 -19.15 9.28 2.55
C PRO A 105 -20.67 9.37 2.34
N VAL A 106 -21.41 8.89 3.34
CA VAL A 106 -22.87 8.91 3.37
C VAL A 106 -23.37 9.87 4.48
N LEU A 107 -24.66 10.25 4.42
CA LEU A 107 -25.31 11.10 5.39
C LEU A 107 -24.61 12.45 5.63
N THR A 108 -23.93 12.99 4.62
CA THR A 108 -23.30 14.31 4.65
C THR A 108 -23.66 15.11 3.40
N ARG A 109 -23.81 16.43 3.57
CA ARG A 109 -23.95 17.39 2.46
C ARG A 109 -22.63 18.07 2.09
N ARG A 110 -21.56 17.78 2.83
CA ARG A 110 -20.23 18.36 2.56
C ARG A 110 -19.67 17.81 1.25
N PRO A 111 -18.95 18.62 0.47
CA PRO A 111 -18.25 18.15 -0.70
C PRO A 111 -17.13 17.17 -0.29
N PHE A 112 -16.82 16.24 -1.19
CA PHE A 112 -15.82 15.24 -0.92
C PHE A 112 -15.03 14.84 -2.16
N LEU A 113 -13.81 14.39 -1.89
CA LEU A 113 -12.96 13.58 -2.75
C LEU A 113 -12.91 12.17 -2.18
N THR A 114 -12.73 11.16 -3.01
CA THR A 114 -12.37 9.83 -2.54
C THR A 114 -11.23 9.25 -3.34
N THR A 115 -10.27 8.66 -2.63
CA THR A 115 -9.14 7.92 -3.21
C THR A 115 -9.44 6.44 -3.13
N PHE A 116 -9.03 5.68 -4.14
CA PHE A 116 -9.19 4.24 -4.15
C PHE A 116 -7.98 3.54 -4.79
N GLU A 117 -7.71 2.35 -4.32
CA GLU A 117 -6.56 1.54 -4.72
C GLU A 117 -6.95 0.28 -5.50
N ASP A 118 -8.24 -0.04 -5.56
CA ASP A 118 -8.81 -1.19 -6.27
C ASP A 118 -10.25 -0.87 -6.70
N TYR A 119 -11.25 -1.46 -6.06
CA TYR A 119 -12.68 -1.21 -6.33
C TYR A 119 -13.20 0.05 -5.64
N MET A 120 -14.16 0.72 -6.30
CA MET A 120 -14.88 1.87 -5.74
C MET A 120 -16.33 1.89 -6.26
N PRO A 121 -17.35 1.67 -5.42
CA PRO A 121 -17.29 1.39 -3.98
C PRO A 121 -16.58 0.06 -3.68
N ARG A 122 -15.86 0.00 -2.57
CA ARG A 122 -15.23 -1.23 -2.14
C ARG A 122 -16.28 -2.19 -1.59
N THR A 123 -16.32 -3.40 -2.12
CA THR A 123 -17.16 -4.49 -1.59
C THR A 123 -16.25 -5.66 -1.24
N PRO A 124 -16.42 -6.29 -0.08
CA PRO A 124 -15.67 -7.51 0.25
C PRO A 124 -16.02 -8.63 -0.73
N ASP A 125 -15.05 -9.47 -1.03
CA ASP A 125 -15.22 -10.72 -1.78
C ASP A 125 -15.89 -10.57 -3.15
N ASP A 126 -15.75 -9.43 -3.82
CA ASP A 126 -16.43 -9.15 -5.10
C ASP A 126 -17.97 -9.32 -5.05
N ARG A 127 -18.56 -9.41 -3.86
CA ARG A 127 -20.00 -9.55 -3.69
C ARG A 127 -20.72 -8.29 -4.10
N ARG A 128 -21.37 -8.34 -5.26
CA ARG A 128 -22.20 -7.24 -5.76
C ARG A 128 -23.51 -7.15 -4.98
N ILE A 129 -23.69 -6.07 -4.24
CA ILE A 129 -24.97 -5.73 -3.60
C ILE A 129 -25.67 -4.69 -4.46
N GLY A 130 -26.43 -5.17 -5.45
CA GLY A 130 -26.91 -4.32 -6.54
C GLY A 130 -27.69 -3.05 -6.17
N TRP A 131 -28.47 -3.04 -5.06
CA TRP A 131 -29.16 -1.83 -4.61
C TRP A 131 -28.18 -0.83 -3.98
N LEU A 132 -27.22 -1.31 -3.19
CA LEU A 132 -26.21 -0.48 -2.55
C LEU A 132 -25.25 0.11 -3.60
N GLU A 133 -24.76 -0.71 -4.51
CA GLU A 133 -23.94 -0.23 -5.63
C GLU A 133 -24.63 0.90 -6.38
N ARG A 134 -25.92 0.74 -6.73
CA ARG A 134 -26.70 1.80 -7.39
C ARG A 134 -26.77 3.08 -6.55
N ALA A 135 -26.99 2.96 -5.26
CA ALA A 135 -27.04 4.12 -4.35
C ALA A 135 -25.68 4.83 -4.25
N LEU A 136 -24.59 4.06 -4.11
CA LEU A 136 -23.24 4.61 -4.00
C LEU A 136 -22.74 5.18 -5.34
N ARG A 137 -23.05 4.55 -6.49
CA ARG A 137 -22.79 5.12 -7.82
C ARG A 137 -23.48 6.49 -8.00
N ARG A 138 -24.76 6.60 -7.58
CA ARG A 138 -25.46 7.91 -7.58
C ARG A 138 -24.75 8.93 -6.71
N ARG A 139 -24.23 8.49 -5.55
CA ARG A 139 -23.49 9.35 -4.64
C ARG A 139 -22.17 9.84 -5.26
N LEU A 140 -21.43 8.97 -5.94
CA LEU A 140 -20.20 9.33 -6.67
C LEU A 140 -20.47 10.26 -7.85
N LEU A 141 -21.63 10.12 -8.51
CA LEU A 141 -22.06 11.00 -9.60
C LEU A 141 -22.62 12.35 -9.13
N SER A 142 -22.93 12.50 -7.84
CA SER A 142 -23.51 13.75 -7.30
C SER A 142 -22.51 14.92 -7.34
N ASP A 143 -23.03 16.16 -7.26
CA ASP A 143 -22.23 17.39 -7.22
C ASP A 143 -21.35 17.49 -5.98
N GLN A 144 -21.70 16.80 -4.89
CA GLN A 144 -20.87 16.74 -3.69
C GLN A 144 -19.58 15.95 -3.93
N CYS A 145 -19.57 14.97 -4.85
CA CYS A 145 -18.34 14.28 -5.25
C CYS A 145 -17.61 15.12 -6.29
N VAL A 146 -16.59 15.87 -5.85
CA VAL A 146 -15.83 16.75 -6.73
C VAL A 146 -14.76 16.03 -7.55
N GLY A 147 -14.40 14.80 -7.16
CA GLY A 147 -13.45 13.96 -7.89
C GLY A 147 -13.19 12.63 -7.23
N LEU A 148 -12.61 11.74 -8.02
CA LEU A 148 -12.13 10.42 -7.65
C LEU A 148 -10.64 10.34 -7.96
N ILE A 149 -9.85 9.75 -7.08
CA ILE A 149 -8.42 9.54 -7.28
C ILE A 149 -8.16 8.05 -7.33
N ALA A 150 -7.79 7.55 -8.51
CA ALA A 150 -7.23 6.21 -8.66
C ALA A 150 -5.74 6.25 -8.34
N LEU A 151 -5.25 5.40 -7.43
CA LEU A 151 -3.84 5.40 -7.02
C LEU A 151 -2.88 4.91 -8.10
N SER A 152 -3.39 4.20 -9.11
CA SER A 152 -2.60 3.56 -10.16
C SER A 152 -3.43 3.32 -11.41
N ASP A 153 -2.80 2.96 -12.50
CA ASP A 153 -3.49 2.47 -13.68
C ASP A 153 -4.14 1.11 -13.40
N TYR A 154 -3.55 0.29 -12.51
CA TYR A 154 -4.18 -0.92 -11.99
C TYR A 154 -5.52 -0.61 -11.32
N ALA A 155 -5.56 0.34 -10.37
CA ALA A 155 -6.80 0.76 -9.71
C ALA A 155 -7.85 1.25 -10.74
N LEU A 156 -7.42 2.00 -11.74
CA LEU A 156 -8.30 2.51 -12.78
C LEU A 156 -8.86 1.38 -13.68
N ARG A 157 -8.05 0.35 -14.00
CA ARG A 157 -8.52 -0.85 -14.71
C ARG A 157 -9.56 -1.61 -13.89
N GLN A 158 -9.30 -1.83 -12.59
CA GLN A 158 -10.25 -2.50 -11.69
C GLN A 158 -11.57 -1.73 -11.60
N PHE A 159 -11.50 -0.40 -11.48
CA PHE A 159 -12.68 0.47 -11.45
C PHE A 159 -13.50 0.38 -12.76
N ARG A 160 -12.84 0.36 -13.91
CA ARG A 160 -13.52 0.19 -15.22
C ARG A 160 -14.21 -1.16 -15.33
N ALA A 161 -13.52 -2.24 -14.96
CA ALA A 161 -14.07 -3.59 -14.98
C ALA A 161 -15.26 -3.73 -14.01
N GLN A 162 -15.18 -3.15 -12.80
CA GLN A 162 -16.27 -3.12 -11.83
C GLN A 162 -17.54 -2.45 -12.37
N HIS A 163 -17.37 -1.44 -13.21
CA HIS A 163 -18.48 -0.63 -13.76
C HIS A 163 -18.81 -0.97 -15.22
N GLU A 164 -18.29 -2.07 -15.74
CA GLU A 164 -18.64 -2.53 -17.07
C GLU A 164 -20.16 -2.68 -17.25
N GLY A 165 -20.69 -2.19 -18.37
CA GLY A 165 -22.13 -2.15 -18.63
C GLY A 165 -22.93 -1.08 -17.87
N PHE A 166 -22.28 -0.26 -17.06
CA PHE A 166 -22.97 0.88 -16.44
C PHE A 166 -23.04 2.05 -17.40
N GLU A 167 -24.27 2.44 -17.81
CA GLU A 167 -24.52 3.48 -18.81
C GLU A 167 -23.77 4.80 -18.53
N ARG A 168 -23.70 5.21 -17.26
CA ARG A 168 -23.04 6.46 -16.83
C ARG A 168 -21.57 6.29 -16.43
N LEU A 169 -20.92 5.20 -16.83
CA LEU A 169 -19.48 5.00 -16.61
C LEU A 169 -18.62 6.16 -17.17
N PRO A 170 -18.91 6.74 -18.36
CA PRO A 170 -18.15 7.89 -18.86
C PRO A 170 -18.14 9.08 -17.90
N GLU A 171 -19.25 9.35 -17.19
CA GLU A 171 -19.32 10.44 -16.22
C GLU A 171 -18.49 10.14 -14.97
N LEU A 172 -18.47 8.90 -14.50
CA LEU A 172 -17.58 8.47 -13.40
C LEU A 172 -16.11 8.63 -13.79
N LEU A 173 -15.76 8.22 -15.00
CA LEU A 173 -14.40 8.34 -15.51
C LEU A 173 -13.99 9.80 -15.72
N ALA A 174 -14.89 10.69 -16.15
CA ALA A 174 -14.63 12.10 -16.26
C ALA A 174 -14.32 12.80 -14.91
N LYS A 175 -14.79 12.22 -13.81
CA LYS A 175 -14.46 12.65 -12.42
C LYS A 175 -13.22 11.97 -11.87
N THR A 176 -12.64 10.99 -12.55
CA THR A 176 -11.55 10.16 -12.03
C THR A 176 -10.21 10.60 -12.60
N GLU A 177 -9.27 10.90 -11.71
CA GLU A 177 -7.88 11.16 -12.08
C GLU A 177 -6.97 10.08 -11.50
N ARG A 178 -5.96 9.64 -12.27
CA ARG A 178 -4.90 8.81 -11.73
C ARG A 178 -3.83 9.69 -11.11
N ILE A 179 -3.62 9.57 -9.80
CA ILE A 179 -2.56 10.26 -9.07
C ILE A 179 -1.82 9.22 -8.23
N TYR A 180 -0.57 8.95 -8.57
CA TYR A 180 0.27 8.08 -7.74
C TYR A 180 0.47 8.66 -6.35
N PRO A 181 0.49 7.84 -5.30
CA PRO A 181 0.98 8.24 -4.00
C PRO A 181 2.46 8.61 -4.10
N VAL A 182 2.88 9.51 -3.24
CA VAL A 182 4.22 10.11 -3.29
C VAL A 182 4.94 9.94 -1.97
N THR A 183 6.26 9.94 -2.04
CA THR A 183 7.14 9.90 -0.87
C THR A 183 8.33 10.83 -1.08
N PRO A 184 8.84 11.49 -0.02
CA PRO A 184 9.99 12.37 -0.17
C PRO A 184 11.23 11.57 -0.59
N ALA A 185 12.07 12.18 -1.42
CA ALA A 185 13.38 11.61 -1.76
C ALA A 185 14.22 11.45 -0.48
N ARG A 186 14.91 10.33 -0.35
CA ARG A 186 15.76 10.01 0.80
C ARG A 186 17.24 10.12 0.47
N ARG A 187 17.59 9.89 -0.79
CA ARG A 187 18.96 9.98 -1.31
C ARG A 187 19.00 10.77 -2.61
N THR A 188 20.16 11.32 -2.89
CA THR A 188 20.46 12.01 -4.15
C THR A 188 21.52 11.29 -4.98
N ALA A 189 22.27 10.36 -4.36
CA ALA A 189 23.31 9.59 -5.03
C ALA A 189 22.99 8.07 -4.96
N PRO A 190 23.33 7.31 -6.01
CA PRO A 190 23.12 5.87 -6.01
C PRO A 190 23.95 5.19 -4.92
N LYS A 191 23.56 3.96 -4.57
CA LYS A 191 24.32 3.08 -3.70
C LYS A 191 25.31 2.26 -4.50
N VAL A 192 26.40 1.89 -3.86
CA VAL A 192 27.32 0.85 -4.33
C VAL A 192 27.03 -0.46 -3.63
N HIS A 193 27.26 -1.57 -4.32
CA HIS A 193 27.03 -2.89 -3.76
C HIS A 193 28.01 -3.19 -2.61
N SER A 194 27.53 -3.91 -1.60
CA SER A 194 28.37 -4.34 -0.49
C SER A 194 29.09 -5.66 -0.79
N ASP A 195 29.91 -6.12 0.15
CA ASP A 195 30.63 -7.42 0.12
C ASP A 195 29.74 -8.65 0.30
N ARG A 196 28.43 -8.42 0.55
CA ARG A 196 27.39 -9.44 0.73
C ARG A 196 26.07 -8.95 0.17
N LEU A 197 25.16 -9.85 -0.09
CA LEU A 197 23.83 -9.55 -0.61
C LEU A 197 22.87 -9.28 0.57
N ARG A 198 22.50 -8.01 0.78
CA ARG A 198 21.61 -7.57 1.85
C ARG A 198 20.18 -7.44 1.33
N LEU A 199 19.32 -8.34 1.76
CA LEU A 199 17.90 -8.36 1.38
C LEU A 199 17.04 -7.79 2.49
N LEU A 200 16.05 -7.01 2.11
CA LEU A 200 15.04 -6.47 3.03
C LEU A 200 13.65 -6.93 2.61
N PHE A 201 12.87 -7.43 3.56
CA PHE A 201 11.45 -7.70 3.41
C PHE A 201 10.67 -6.90 4.46
N VAL A 202 9.61 -6.21 4.03
CA VAL A 202 8.73 -5.45 4.93
C VAL A 202 7.27 -5.75 4.59
N GLY A 203 6.55 -6.36 5.53
CA GLY A 203 5.13 -6.65 5.35
C GLY A 203 4.50 -7.30 6.57
N ARG A 204 3.37 -6.81 7.04
CA ARG A 204 2.68 -7.36 8.23
C ARG A 204 2.21 -8.78 8.01
N ASP A 205 1.55 -8.98 6.90
CA ASP A 205 0.94 -10.23 6.46
C ASP A 205 1.99 -11.04 5.70
N PHE A 206 2.65 -11.92 6.43
CA PHE A 206 3.83 -12.62 5.95
C PHE A 206 3.53 -13.56 4.78
N MET A 207 2.42 -14.29 4.87
CA MET A 207 2.05 -15.27 3.83
C MET A 207 1.65 -14.57 2.54
N ARG A 208 0.74 -13.61 2.60
CA ARG A 208 0.27 -12.84 1.45
C ARG A 208 1.36 -12.03 0.77
N LYS A 209 2.32 -11.52 1.54
CA LYS A 209 3.45 -10.74 1.01
C LYS A 209 4.61 -11.60 0.50
N GLY A 210 4.45 -12.94 0.53
CA GLY A 210 5.42 -13.87 -0.04
C GLY A 210 6.65 -14.09 0.84
N GLY A 211 6.50 -13.97 2.15
CA GLY A 211 7.59 -14.29 3.09
C GLY A 211 8.18 -15.70 2.90
N PRO A 212 7.36 -16.75 2.72
CA PRO A 212 7.86 -18.10 2.44
C PRO A 212 8.72 -18.19 1.17
N VAL A 213 8.39 -17.40 0.14
CA VAL A 213 9.19 -17.31 -1.09
C VAL A 213 10.60 -16.82 -0.78
N LEU A 214 10.72 -15.78 0.03
CA LEU A 214 12.03 -15.25 0.44
C LEU A 214 12.83 -16.24 1.28
N LEU A 215 12.20 -16.93 2.25
CA LEU A 215 12.89 -17.89 3.10
C LEU A 215 13.46 -19.08 2.30
N GLN A 216 12.70 -19.61 1.36
CA GLN A 216 13.17 -20.69 0.47
C GLN A 216 14.29 -20.19 -0.47
N ALA A 217 14.15 -18.98 -1.02
CA ALA A 217 15.19 -18.38 -1.86
C ALA A 217 16.48 -18.11 -1.08
N HIS A 218 16.37 -17.63 0.18
CA HIS A 218 17.53 -17.44 1.07
C HIS A 218 18.29 -18.76 1.27
N ALA A 219 17.60 -19.85 1.61
CA ALA A 219 18.20 -21.17 1.75
C ALA A 219 18.92 -21.63 0.46
N ALA A 220 18.29 -21.42 -0.68
CA ALA A 220 18.87 -21.79 -1.98
C ALA A 220 20.13 -20.96 -2.32
N LEU A 221 20.15 -19.66 -2.00
CA LEU A 221 21.32 -18.80 -2.17
C LEU A 221 22.48 -19.23 -1.27
N ARG A 222 22.20 -19.53 -0.01
CA ARG A 222 23.19 -20.07 0.93
C ARG A 222 23.79 -21.37 0.43
N ALA A 223 22.97 -22.29 -0.06
CA ALA A 223 23.41 -23.55 -0.63
C ALA A 223 24.31 -23.38 -1.88
N ARG A 224 24.14 -22.29 -2.62
CA ARG A 224 24.98 -21.89 -3.76
C ARG A 224 26.26 -21.13 -3.35
N GLY A 225 26.48 -20.91 -2.05
CA GLY A 225 27.64 -20.16 -1.54
C GLY A 225 27.55 -18.65 -1.72
N VAL A 226 26.37 -18.10 -2.02
CA VAL A 226 26.15 -16.64 -2.09
C VAL A 226 26.14 -16.07 -0.66
N PRO A 227 26.98 -15.08 -0.34
CA PRO A 227 26.99 -14.46 0.99
C PRO A 227 25.76 -13.55 1.16
N VAL A 228 24.64 -14.12 1.60
CA VAL A 228 23.35 -13.42 1.75
C VAL A 228 23.00 -13.16 3.21
N GLU A 229 22.53 -11.97 3.50
CA GLU A 229 21.90 -11.57 4.75
C GLU A 229 20.49 -11.07 4.45
N THR A 230 19.53 -11.47 5.27
CA THR A 230 18.12 -11.12 5.06
C THR A 230 17.53 -10.50 6.32
N THR A 231 17.04 -9.27 6.23
CA THR A 231 16.28 -8.63 7.30
C THR A 231 14.79 -8.66 6.96
N ILE A 232 13.99 -9.21 7.88
CA ILE A 232 12.54 -9.35 7.74
C ILE A 232 11.87 -8.48 8.80
N VAL A 233 11.01 -7.55 8.37
CA VAL A 233 10.15 -6.77 9.27
C VAL A 233 8.70 -7.20 9.04
N SER A 234 8.20 -8.08 9.91
CA SER A 234 6.86 -8.66 9.78
C SER A 234 6.30 -9.04 11.14
N SER A 235 5.04 -8.69 11.38
CA SER A 235 4.32 -9.18 12.57
C SER A 235 3.94 -10.65 12.45
N LEU A 236 4.19 -11.28 11.31
CA LEU A 236 3.75 -12.63 10.96
C LEU A 236 2.23 -12.79 11.08
N GLN A 237 1.51 -11.68 10.83
CA GLN A 237 0.06 -11.72 10.87
C GLN A 237 -0.45 -12.74 9.85
N TRP A 238 -1.33 -13.58 10.30
CA TRP A 238 -2.03 -14.56 9.51
C TRP A 238 -3.40 -14.81 10.15
N GLU A 239 -4.43 -14.85 9.33
CA GLU A 239 -5.79 -15.18 9.74
C GLU A 239 -6.32 -16.27 8.77
N ALA A 240 -6.97 -17.30 9.32
CA ALA A 240 -7.44 -18.43 8.51
C ALA A 240 -8.50 -18.04 7.48
N ASP A 241 -9.19 -16.94 7.70
CA ASP A 241 -10.19 -16.34 6.82
C ASP A 241 -9.67 -15.16 5.99
N ASP A 242 -8.35 -14.93 5.96
CA ASP A 242 -7.75 -13.95 5.06
C ASP A 242 -7.94 -14.40 3.60
N TYR A 243 -8.13 -13.46 2.70
CA TYR A 243 -8.44 -13.70 1.28
C TYR A 243 -7.25 -14.26 0.46
N ILE A 244 -6.05 -14.30 1.03
CA ILE A 244 -4.86 -14.97 0.50
C ILE A 244 -4.01 -15.49 1.65
N GLY A 245 -3.55 -16.67 1.49
CA GLY A 245 -2.74 -17.40 2.43
C GLY A 245 -3.38 -18.74 2.73
N PRO A 246 -2.61 -19.75 3.13
CA PRO A 246 -3.16 -21.05 3.43
C PRO A 246 -4.03 -20.97 4.68
N ALA A 247 -5.26 -21.47 4.61
CA ALA A 247 -6.14 -21.65 5.76
C ALA A 247 -5.70 -22.83 6.64
N ASN A 248 -4.39 -23.05 6.78
CA ASN A 248 -3.78 -24.19 7.45
C ASN A 248 -2.64 -23.74 8.38
N GLY A 249 -2.87 -23.80 9.69
CA GLY A 249 -1.90 -23.38 10.71
C GLY A 249 -0.60 -24.19 10.66
N ALA A 250 -0.67 -25.49 10.42
CA ALA A 250 0.55 -26.34 10.32
C ALA A 250 1.45 -25.92 9.15
N TYR A 251 0.85 -25.58 8.01
CA TYR A 251 1.60 -25.01 6.87
C TYR A 251 2.26 -23.68 7.23
N VAL A 252 1.57 -22.83 7.95
CA VAL A 252 2.12 -21.52 8.38
C VAL A 252 3.28 -21.71 9.36
N GLU A 253 3.17 -22.64 10.30
CA GLU A 253 4.25 -22.98 11.23
C GLU A 253 5.48 -23.51 10.49
N GLU A 254 5.30 -24.46 9.56
CA GLU A 254 6.38 -24.98 8.71
C GLU A 254 7.03 -23.87 7.87
N ALA A 255 6.22 -23.05 7.19
CA ALA A 255 6.71 -21.94 6.37
C ALA A 255 7.48 -20.90 7.18
N THR A 256 7.10 -20.64 8.44
CA THR A 256 7.78 -19.69 9.32
C THR A 256 8.99 -20.27 10.05
N ALA A 257 9.15 -21.58 10.13
CA ALA A 257 10.35 -22.24 10.69
C ALA A 257 11.64 -21.79 10.00
N GLY A 258 11.56 -21.42 8.72
CA GLY A 258 12.67 -20.85 7.96
C GLY A 258 13.24 -19.56 8.51
N LEU A 259 12.54 -18.85 9.41
CA LEU A 259 13.07 -17.65 10.10
C LEU A 259 14.29 -17.95 11.00
N ALA A 260 14.48 -19.21 11.41
CA ALA A 260 15.61 -19.63 12.22
C ALA A 260 16.90 -19.90 11.41
N GLN A 261 16.89 -19.71 10.09
CA GLN A 261 18.06 -19.90 9.24
C GLN A 261 19.15 -18.88 9.57
N ASP A 262 20.42 -19.33 9.47
CA ASP A 262 21.56 -18.45 9.62
C ASP A 262 21.56 -17.31 8.56
N GLY A 263 21.91 -16.10 8.99
CA GLY A 263 21.88 -14.91 8.14
C GLY A 263 20.51 -14.25 8.02
N ILE A 264 19.50 -14.69 8.78
CA ILE A 264 18.18 -14.05 8.85
C ILE A 264 18.00 -13.31 10.17
N VAL A 265 17.60 -12.05 10.08
CA VAL A 265 17.21 -11.21 11.24
C VAL A 265 15.73 -10.88 11.10
N HIS A 266 14.93 -11.28 12.08
CA HIS A 266 13.49 -11.01 12.09
C HIS A 266 13.11 -10.00 13.19
N HIS A 267 12.39 -8.95 12.76
CA HIS A 267 11.75 -7.97 13.64
C HIS A 267 10.23 -8.05 13.49
N ARG A 268 9.51 -8.29 14.59
CA ARG A 268 8.04 -8.32 14.56
C ARG A 268 7.43 -6.96 14.19
N SER A 269 8.08 -5.88 14.60
CA SER A 269 7.69 -4.50 14.30
C SER A 269 8.88 -3.57 14.53
N LEU A 270 8.98 -2.54 13.70
CA LEU A 270 9.94 -1.45 13.89
C LEU A 270 9.24 -0.11 13.65
N PRO A 271 9.69 0.97 14.32
CA PRO A 271 9.29 2.32 13.95
C PRO A 271 9.65 2.63 12.49
N ALA A 272 8.84 3.44 11.80
CA ALA A 272 9.06 3.78 10.39
C ALA A 272 10.48 4.30 10.11
N ALA A 273 11.03 5.13 11.01
CA ALA A 273 12.41 5.64 10.88
C ALA A 273 13.44 4.50 10.80
N LYS A 274 13.27 3.42 11.58
CA LYS A 274 14.16 2.25 11.56
C LYS A 274 13.98 1.41 10.29
N VAL A 275 12.75 1.30 9.78
CA VAL A 275 12.51 0.64 8.49
C VAL A 275 13.22 1.41 7.37
N TYR A 276 13.19 2.73 7.43
CA TYR A 276 13.90 3.57 6.46
C TYR A 276 15.42 3.42 6.55
N GLU A 277 15.98 3.35 7.76
CA GLU A 277 17.42 3.05 7.95
C GLU A 277 17.80 1.69 7.32
N LEU A 278 16.93 0.67 7.44
CA LEU A 278 17.13 -0.62 6.81
C LEU A 278 17.06 -0.51 5.27
N MET A 279 16.16 0.30 4.73
CA MET A 279 16.11 0.57 3.28
C MET A 279 17.40 1.24 2.79
N ASP A 280 17.97 2.17 3.58
CA ASP A 280 19.19 2.87 3.22
C ASP A 280 20.40 1.94 3.10
N VAL A 281 20.44 0.81 3.82
CA VAL A 281 21.57 -0.15 3.82
C VAL A 281 21.30 -1.42 3.02
N ALA A 282 20.05 -1.77 2.74
CA ALA A 282 19.70 -2.94 1.94
C ALA A 282 20.13 -2.78 0.48
N ASP A 283 20.58 -3.87 -0.15
CA ASP A 283 20.85 -3.88 -1.58
C ASP A 283 19.55 -4.03 -2.38
N TYR A 284 18.62 -4.84 -1.93
CA TYR A 284 17.32 -5.03 -2.58
C TYR A 284 16.18 -5.06 -1.57
N LEU A 285 15.06 -4.41 -1.91
CA LEU A 285 13.78 -4.75 -1.33
C LEU A 285 13.23 -5.97 -2.07
N VAL A 286 12.96 -7.05 -1.35
CA VAL A 286 12.33 -8.26 -1.89
C VAL A 286 10.87 -8.27 -1.48
N PHE A 287 9.97 -8.15 -2.47
CA PHE A 287 8.54 -8.02 -2.25
C PHE A 287 7.75 -8.99 -3.16
N PRO A 288 7.89 -10.31 -2.97
CA PRO A 288 7.32 -11.34 -3.82
C PRO A 288 5.84 -11.58 -3.47
N THR A 289 5.08 -10.50 -3.45
CA THR A 289 3.69 -10.49 -2.97
C THR A 289 2.74 -11.26 -3.88
N PHE A 290 1.80 -12.00 -3.30
CA PHE A 290 0.70 -12.63 -4.05
C PHE A 290 -0.41 -11.62 -4.39
N HIS A 291 -0.54 -10.58 -3.57
CA HIS A 291 -1.45 -9.48 -3.82
C HIS A 291 -1.05 -8.23 -3.03
N ASP A 292 -1.01 -7.11 -3.72
CA ASP A 292 -0.91 -5.79 -3.12
C ASP A 292 -1.51 -4.74 -4.06
N THR A 293 -2.44 -3.96 -3.56
CA THR A 293 -3.12 -2.95 -4.37
C THR A 293 -2.22 -1.79 -4.75
N PHE A 294 -1.21 -1.46 -3.92
CA PHE A 294 -0.20 -0.45 -4.28
C PHE A 294 1.24 -0.83 -3.90
N GLY A 295 1.49 -1.42 -2.72
CA GLY A 295 2.84 -1.76 -2.27
C GLY A 295 3.68 -0.51 -1.93
N PHE A 296 3.20 0.35 -1.04
CA PHE A 296 3.86 1.61 -0.64
C PHE A 296 5.34 1.42 -0.27
N VAL A 297 5.68 0.31 0.35
CA VAL A 297 7.07 -0.03 0.72
C VAL A 297 8.01 -0.02 -0.50
N SER A 298 7.49 -0.35 -1.68
CA SER A 298 8.29 -0.36 -2.92
C SER A 298 8.71 1.05 -3.35
N ILE A 299 7.80 2.03 -3.28
CA ILE A 299 8.14 3.42 -3.60
C ILE A 299 9.04 4.06 -2.53
N GLU A 300 8.91 3.64 -1.28
CA GLU A 300 9.78 4.06 -0.18
C GLU A 300 11.21 3.53 -0.38
N ALA A 301 11.35 2.28 -0.83
CA ALA A 301 12.63 1.69 -1.20
C ALA A 301 13.28 2.42 -2.38
N LEU A 302 12.52 2.72 -3.44
CA LEU A 302 13.02 3.50 -4.58
C LEU A 302 13.51 4.89 -4.17
N ALA A 303 12.81 5.55 -3.22
CA ALA A 303 13.24 6.84 -2.66
C ALA A 303 14.58 6.76 -1.93
N ALA A 304 14.94 5.58 -1.41
CA ALA A 304 16.22 5.29 -0.78
C ALA A 304 17.29 4.77 -1.76
N GLY A 305 17.00 4.74 -3.06
CA GLY A 305 17.89 4.17 -4.08
C GLY A 305 18.04 2.64 -3.95
N THR A 306 17.05 1.96 -3.37
CA THR A 306 17.02 0.51 -3.21
C THR A 306 16.19 -0.11 -4.32
N PRO A 307 16.78 -0.86 -5.27
CA PRO A 307 16.06 -1.59 -6.30
C PRO A 307 15.07 -2.59 -5.70
N VAL A 308 13.98 -2.83 -6.43
CA VAL A 308 12.88 -3.68 -5.97
C VAL A 308 12.80 -4.95 -6.79
N ILE A 309 12.73 -6.12 -6.13
CA ILE A 309 12.37 -7.38 -6.75
C ILE A 309 10.96 -7.74 -6.28
N ALA A 310 10.01 -7.72 -7.19
CA ALA A 310 8.61 -7.99 -6.89
C ALA A 310 8.02 -9.02 -7.86
N THR A 311 6.84 -9.52 -7.56
CA THR A 311 6.05 -10.33 -8.49
C THR A 311 5.39 -9.45 -9.55
N ASP A 312 5.24 -9.99 -10.75
CA ASP A 312 4.51 -9.35 -11.86
C ASP A 312 3.00 -9.45 -11.62
N THR A 313 2.49 -8.75 -10.61
CA THR A 313 1.06 -8.77 -10.24
C THR A 313 0.58 -7.41 -9.75
N CYS A 314 -0.71 -7.17 -9.87
CA CYS A 314 -1.40 -5.95 -9.41
C CYS A 314 -0.72 -4.68 -9.95
N VAL A 315 -0.23 -3.82 -9.06
CA VAL A 315 0.40 -2.54 -9.41
C VAL A 315 1.90 -2.67 -9.67
N MET A 316 2.55 -3.77 -9.32
CA MET A 316 4.01 -3.89 -9.35
C MET A 316 4.63 -3.58 -10.73
N PRO A 317 4.01 -3.95 -11.89
CA PRO A 317 4.51 -3.54 -13.22
C PRO A 317 4.53 -2.02 -13.45
N GLU A 318 3.79 -1.25 -12.67
CA GLU A 318 3.82 0.22 -12.74
C GLU A 318 4.95 0.82 -11.88
N VAL A 319 5.41 0.09 -10.88
CA VAL A 319 6.46 0.53 -9.94
C VAL A 319 7.84 0.07 -10.38
N VAL A 320 7.93 -1.18 -10.86
CA VAL A 320 9.21 -1.81 -11.23
C VAL A 320 9.34 -1.86 -12.75
N ALA A 321 10.40 -1.24 -13.26
CA ALA A 321 10.85 -1.32 -14.65
C ALA A 321 12.03 -2.31 -14.70
N PRO A 322 11.84 -3.52 -15.24
CA PRO A 322 12.87 -4.56 -15.23
C PRO A 322 14.18 -4.09 -15.85
N GLY A 323 15.30 -4.38 -15.17
CA GLY A 323 16.65 -3.97 -15.58
C GLY A 323 16.97 -2.48 -15.35
N THR A 324 15.99 -1.66 -14.93
CA THR A 324 16.19 -0.25 -14.63
C THR A 324 16.25 0.02 -13.12
N ASN A 325 15.23 -0.41 -12.38
CA ASN A 325 15.12 -0.17 -10.94
C ASN A 325 14.80 -1.46 -10.14
N GLY A 326 14.99 -2.61 -10.75
CA GLY A 326 14.73 -3.90 -10.17
C GLY A 326 14.27 -4.94 -11.19
N TRP A 327 13.54 -5.94 -10.72
CA TRP A 327 13.01 -7.02 -11.58
C TRP A 327 11.63 -7.48 -11.14
N LEU A 328 10.87 -8.00 -12.11
CA LEU A 328 9.59 -8.66 -11.88
C LEU A 328 9.77 -10.19 -12.00
N LEU A 329 9.30 -10.90 -11.00
CA LEU A 329 9.22 -12.36 -11.01
C LEU A 329 7.93 -12.77 -11.73
N PRO A 330 7.98 -13.72 -12.68
CA PRO A 330 6.79 -14.21 -13.37
C PRO A 330 5.74 -14.71 -12.39
N PHE A 331 4.50 -14.21 -12.52
CA PHE A 331 3.40 -14.58 -11.64
C PHE A 331 2.19 -15.04 -12.45
N GLU A 332 1.44 -15.99 -11.92
CA GLU A 332 0.25 -16.52 -12.57
C GLU A 332 -0.98 -15.65 -12.26
N ASN A 333 -1.23 -14.69 -13.12
CA ASN A 333 -2.35 -13.79 -12.99
C ASN A 333 -3.52 -14.22 -13.89
N ASP A 334 -4.73 -13.86 -13.47
CA ASP A 334 -5.85 -13.75 -14.38
C ASP A 334 -5.55 -12.70 -15.46
N ALA A 335 -5.77 -13.09 -16.72
CA ALA A 335 -5.39 -12.26 -17.87
C ALA A 335 -6.18 -10.95 -17.97
N VAL A 336 -7.38 -10.88 -17.40
CA VAL A 336 -8.28 -9.71 -17.48
C VAL A 336 -8.00 -8.72 -16.38
N VAL A 337 -7.91 -9.20 -15.13
CA VAL A 337 -7.83 -8.31 -13.97
C VAL A 337 -6.42 -8.14 -13.43
N GLY A 338 -5.45 -8.97 -13.85
CA GLY A 338 -4.05 -8.87 -13.40
C GLY A 338 -3.86 -9.20 -11.92
N LYS A 339 -4.69 -10.08 -11.39
CA LYS A 339 -4.64 -10.61 -10.02
C LYS A 339 -4.40 -12.11 -10.06
N TRP A 340 -3.95 -12.67 -8.97
CA TRP A 340 -3.82 -14.11 -8.85
C TRP A 340 -5.15 -14.83 -9.08
N ALA A 341 -5.13 -15.88 -9.89
CA ALA A 341 -6.34 -16.62 -10.28
C ALA A 341 -7.04 -17.31 -9.08
N TRP A 342 -6.30 -17.53 -7.98
CA TRP A 342 -6.80 -18.17 -6.75
C TRP A 342 -7.17 -17.18 -5.65
N LEU A 343 -7.23 -15.90 -5.95
CA LEU A 343 -7.67 -14.86 -4.99
C LEU A 343 -9.09 -15.15 -4.50
N TYR A 344 -9.33 -15.08 -3.18
CA TYR A 344 -10.60 -15.41 -2.50
C TYR A 344 -11.05 -16.89 -2.59
N ARG A 345 -10.15 -17.81 -2.96
CA ARG A 345 -10.48 -19.23 -3.15
C ARG A 345 -9.84 -20.17 -2.12
N GLN A 346 -9.37 -19.65 -0.98
CA GLN A 346 -8.62 -20.41 0.02
C GLN A 346 -9.37 -21.62 0.61
N ASN A 347 -10.69 -21.67 0.47
CA ASN A 347 -11.53 -22.79 0.89
C ASN A 347 -11.83 -23.78 -0.26
N GLU A 348 -11.36 -23.52 -1.47
CA GLU A 348 -11.55 -24.42 -2.62
C GLU A 348 -10.54 -25.56 -2.61
N PRO A 349 -10.94 -26.77 -3.05
CA PRO A 349 -10.02 -27.88 -3.24
C PRO A 349 -8.87 -27.48 -4.19
N GLY A 350 -7.63 -27.82 -3.82
CA GLY A 350 -6.43 -27.51 -4.61
C GLY A 350 -5.82 -26.13 -4.34
N TYR A 351 -6.44 -25.29 -3.53
CA TYR A 351 -5.89 -23.97 -3.20
C TYR A 351 -4.49 -24.06 -2.56
N LEU A 352 -4.33 -24.95 -1.57
CA LEU A 352 -3.05 -25.10 -0.88
C LEU A 352 -1.95 -25.58 -1.83
N ASP A 353 -2.26 -26.51 -2.73
CA ASP A 353 -1.33 -27.00 -3.74
C ASP A 353 -0.94 -25.90 -4.73
N ALA A 354 -1.91 -25.07 -5.14
CA ALA A 354 -1.67 -23.92 -6.01
C ALA A 354 -0.77 -22.87 -5.32
N TYR A 355 -1.06 -22.56 -4.04
CA TYR A 355 -0.27 -21.61 -3.25
C TYR A 355 1.17 -22.11 -3.08
N ASP A 356 1.35 -23.38 -2.71
CA ASP A 356 2.65 -24.01 -2.50
C ASP A 356 3.44 -24.13 -3.81
N SER A 357 2.78 -24.55 -4.88
CA SER A 357 3.39 -24.59 -6.22
C SER A 357 3.88 -23.23 -6.68
N GLN A 358 3.07 -22.20 -6.50
CA GLN A 358 3.42 -20.82 -6.84
C GLN A 358 4.58 -20.32 -5.94
N THR A 359 4.55 -20.64 -4.65
CA THR A 359 5.65 -20.32 -3.70
C THR A 359 6.96 -20.92 -4.17
N ARG A 360 7.00 -22.22 -4.53
CA ARG A 360 8.20 -22.88 -5.03
C ARG A 360 8.72 -22.28 -6.35
N ARG A 361 7.82 -21.99 -7.30
CA ARG A 361 8.19 -21.34 -8.57
C ARG A 361 8.82 -19.97 -8.35
N LEU A 362 8.19 -19.15 -7.51
CA LEU A 362 8.71 -17.81 -7.19
C LEU A 362 10.03 -17.89 -6.44
N SER A 363 10.19 -18.85 -5.50
CA SER A 363 11.42 -19.04 -4.75
C SER A 363 12.59 -19.40 -5.65
N ALA A 364 12.37 -20.31 -6.61
CA ALA A 364 13.38 -20.68 -7.59
C ALA A 364 13.75 -19.49 -8.51
N ALA A 365 12.76 -18.76 -9.00
CA ALA A 365 12.98 -17.58 -9.84
C ALA A 365 13.70 -16.45 -9.09
N LEU A 366 13.35 -16.24 -7.81
CA LEU A 366 14.00 -15.25 -6.94
C LEU A 366 15.45 -15.62 -6.67
N ALA A 367 15.71 -16.87 -6.29
CA ALA A 367 17.07 -17.35 -6.03
C ALA A 367 17.96 -17.26 -7.28
N GLU A 368 17.43 -17.60 -8.44
CA GLU A 368 18.13 -17.47 -9.71
C GLU A 368 18.45 -16.01 -10.04
N ARG A 369 17.46 -15.14 -9.93
CA ARG A 369 17.62 -13.69 -10.18
C ARG A 369 18.65 -13.07 -9.23
N LEU A 370 18.61 -13.41 -7.96
CA LEU A 370 19.55 -12.90 -6.97
C LEU A 370 20.97 -13.47 -7.14
N SER A 371 21.12 -14.72 -7.60
CA SER A 371 22.43 -15.29 -7.97
C SER A 371 23.04 -14.49 -9.13
N GLN A 372 22.27 -14.25 -10.19
CA GLN A 372 22.70 -13.42 -11.33
C GLN A 372 23.05 -12.00 -10.91
N ALA A 373 22.23 -11.39 -10.01
CA ALA A 373 22.51 -10.07 -9.48
C ALA A 373 23.81 -10.03 -8.65
N TRP A 374 24.11 -11.09 -7.92
CA TRP A 374 25.37 -11.22 -7.19
C TRP A 374 26.58 -11.35 -8.13
N GLU A 375 26.46 -12.12 -9.19
CA GLU A 375 27.50 -12.26 -10.21
C GLU A 375 27.76 -10.91 -10.93
N ALA A 376 26.69 -10.20 -11.27
CA ALA A 376 26.71 -8.89 -11.94
C ALA A 376 26.73 -7.70 -10.96
N ARG A 377 27.20 -7.89 -9.73
CA ARG A 377 27.13 -6.84 -8.70
C ARG A 377 27.88 -5.55 -9.03
N ALA A 378 28.79 -5.59 -9.98
CA ALA A 378 29.45 -4.38 -10.50
C ALA A 378 28.45 -3.39 -11.16
N ASP A 379 27.33 -3.89 -11.68
CA ASP A 379 26.31 -3.08 -12.34
C ASP A 379 25.22 -2.56 -11.35
N TYR A 380 25.35 -2.88 -10.06
CA TYR A 380 24.35 -2.50 -9.04
C TYR A 380 24.13 -1.00 -8.92
N GLU A 381 25.19 -0.20 -9.07
CA GLU A 381 25.10 1.26 -9.00
C GLU A 381 24.14 1.82 -10.05
N ALA A 382 24.13 1.24 -11.25
CA ALA A 382 23.19 1.63 -12.31
C ALA A 382 21.73 1.32 -11.92
N LEU A 383 21.46 0.17 -11.30
CA LEU A 383 20.12 -0.17 -10.80
C LEU A 383 19.67 0.76 -9.67
N SER A 384 20.58 1.11 -8.77
CA SER A 384 20.31 2.07 -7.70
C SER A 384 20.04 3.48 -8.25
N ALA A 385 20.79 3.92 -9.24
CA ALA A 385 20.54 5.17 -9.96
C ALA A 385 19.17 5.13 -10.66
N GLY A 386 18.81 4.01 -11.29
CA GLY A 386 17.50 3.77 -11.89
C GLY A 386 16.37 3.84 -10.87
N ALA A 387 16.58 3.31 -9.66
CA ALA A 387 15.59 3.39 -8.57
C ALA A 387 15.29 4.86 -8.19
N LEU A 388 16.34 5.67 -8.02
CA LEU A 388 16.20 7.11 -7.74
C LEU A 388 15.53 7.85 -8.91
N ALA A 389 15.89 7.53 -10.15
CA ALA A 389 15.31 8.15 -11.34
C ALA A 389 13.82 7.83 -11.49
N VAL A 390 13.41 6.56 -11.32
CA VAL A 390 11.99 6.16 -11.37
C VAL A 390 11.20 6.83 -10.24
N HIS A 391 11.76 6.88 -9.00
CA HIS A 391 11.14 7.61 -7.90
C HIS A 391 10.94 9.09 -8.28
N ALA A 392 11.97 9.78 -8.75
CA ALA A 392 11.89 11.19 -9.13
C ALA A 392 10.87 11.45 -10.25
N GLN A 393 10.74 10.53 -11.21
CA GLN A 393 9.85 10.66 -12.37
C GLN A 393 8.39 10.30 -12.08
N ARG A 394 8.10 9.47 -11.06
CA ARG A 394 6.76 8.93 -10.83
C ARG A 394 6.20 9.20 -9.43
N PHE A 395 7.04 9.22 -8.39
CA PHE A 395 6.62 9.20 -6.99
C PHE A 395 7.11 10.38 -6.16
N HIS A 396 7.75 11.37 -6.80
CA HIS A 396 8.18 12.59 -6.13
C HIS A 396 6.99 13.50 -5.82
N PRO A 397 6.92 14.15 -4.64
CA PRO A 397 5.79 14.99 -4.21
C PRO A 397 5.36 16.08 -5.19
N GLU A 398 6.30 16.70 -5.90
CA GLU A 398 5.99 17.77 -6.86
C GLU A 398 5.11 17.32 -8.04
N LEU A 399 5.14 16.02 -8.39
CA LEU A 399 4.35 15.47 -9.50
C LEU A 399 2.85 15.42 -9.18
N ALA A 400 2.50 15.13 -7.93
CA ALA A 400 1.12 15.08 -7.48
C ALA A 400 0.59 16.47 -7.08
N ARG A 401 1.48 17.38 -6.65
CA ARG A 401 1.11 18.66 -6.05
C ARG A 401 0.12 19.46 -6.87
N ARG A 402 0.42 19.75 -8.13
CA ARG A 402 -0.44 20.57 -9.00
C ARG A 402 -1.83 19.98 -9.19
N ARG A 403 -1.90 18.65 -9.37
CA ARG A 403 -3.17 17.93 -9.57
C ARG A 403 -4.03 17.96 -8.31
N LEU A 404 -3.40 17.72 -7.16
CA LEU A 404 -4.08 17.78 -5.87
C LEU A 404 -4.54 19.17 -5.53
N GLU A 405 -3.76 20.21 -5.81
CA GLU A 405 -4.16 21.62 -5.62
C GLU A 405 -5.46 21.93 -6.40
N VAL A 406 -5.55 21.53 -7.67
CA VAL A 406 -6.75 21.69 -8.48
C VAL A 406 -7.97 21.00 -7.87
N LEU A 407 -7.80 19.76 -7.39
CA LEU A 407 -8.90 19.03 -6.75
C LEU A 407 -9.33 19.66 -5.42
N TYR A 408 -8.39 20.16 -4.64
CA TYR A 408 -8.71 20.85 -3.39
C TYR A 408 -9.31 22.24 -3.61
N ASP A 409 -8.97 22.91 -4.69
CA ASP A 409 -9.64 24.17 -5.08
C ASP A 409 -11.09 23.90 -5.50
N ARG A 410 -11.37 22.83 -6.22
CA ARG A 410 -12.74 22.37 -6.50
C ARG A 410 -13.50 22.08 -5.20
N LEU A 411 -12.85 21.43 -4.21
CA LEU A 411 -13.46 21.23 -2.89
C LEU A 411 -13.84 22.54 -2.19
N ARG A 412 -12.96 23.55 -2.24
CA ARG A 412 -13.24 24.87 -1.67
C ARG A 412 -14.42 25.53 -2.34
N GLN A 413 -14.44 25.56 -3.67
CA GLN A 413 -15.54 26.12 -4.45
C GLN A 413 -16.87 25.42 -4.12
N ALA A 414 -16.89 24.11 -4.08
CA ALA A 414 -18.07 23.32 -3.74
C ALA A 414 -18.52 23.51 -2.28
N ALA A 415 -17.62 23.90 -1.38
CA ALA A 415 -17.93 24.25 0.01
C ALA A 415 -18.40 25.71 0.19
N GLY A 416 -18.39 26.52 -0.87
CA GLY A 416 -18.75 27.96 -0.81
C GLY A 416 -17.65 28.80 -0.17
N ARG A 417 -16.37 28.43 -0.33
CA ARG A 417 -15.22 29.13 0.24
C ARG A 417 -14.13 29.40 -0.81
#